data_fdf81bb79958d3b647836b8b6fffe65a
#
_entry.id   fdf81bb79958d3b647836b8b6fffe65a
#
_cell.length_a   1.000
_cell.length_b   1.000
_cell.length_c   1.000
_cell.angle_alpha   90.00
_cell.angle_beta   90.00
_cell.angle_gamma   90.00
#
_symmetry.space_group_name_H-M   'P 1'
#
loop_
_entity.id
_entity.type
_entity.pdbx_description
1 polymer ?
#
loop_
_entity_poly.entity_id
_entity_poly.type
_entity_poly.pdbx_seq_one_letter_code
_entity_poly.pdbx_strand_id
1 'polypeptide(L)'
;MINHILVTLVDSVLGQGKKTSNGNYAYHCPFCHHHKPKLEINFTENKQGHNPWHCWVCNTRGKTIVGLFKKTEASPEKIAEAKSYVKSGYEVGETVIKNTLKLPEEFTPLYPIPSGISAKHALFYLKKRNITTEDIIKYNIGYCEFGEYANMIVIPSYNANGELNFFVGRSFEKESFRKYKNPSVSKDIIPFELFINWESPIVLCEGPFDAMAIKRNAIPLLGKHIQNNLMKKIVTSKVEQIYIALDKDAQKDALDFCEVFMNEGKEIHLIDMEDKDPSEMGFKSFLNLLHKSTPLTLSGLLSRKLMI
;
A
#
# COMPACT_ATOMS: atom_id res chain seq x y z
N MET A 1 -2.19 33.79 5.04
CA MET A 1 -3.52 34.38 5.35
C MET A 1 -4.58 33.32 5.08
N ILE A 2 -5.67 33.23 5.85
CA ILE A 2 -6.75 32.26 5.57
C ILE A 2 -7.51 32.74 4.33
N ASN A 3 -7.71 31.83 3.37
CA ASN A 3 -8.50 32.13 2.17
C ASN A 3 -10.00 31.93 2.47
N HIS A 4 -10.68 32.98 2.84
CA HIS A 4 -12.12 32.96 3.21
C HIS A 4 -13.04 32.58 2.03
N ILE A 5 -12.63 32.83 0.79
CA ILE A 5 -13.40 32.45 -0.39
C ILE A 5 -13.42 30.93 -0.52
N LEU A 6 -12.27 30.26 -0.32
CA LEU A 6 -12.21 28.81 -0.31
C LEU A 6 -12.98 28.19 0.87
N VAL A 7 -13.04 28.86 2.03
CA VAL A 7 -13.86 28.41 3.17
C VAL A 7 -15.34 28.40 2.74
N THR A 8 -15.85 29.54 2.22
CA THR A 8 -17.24 29.66 1.76
C THR A 8 -17.58 28.62 0.68
N LEU A 9 -16.64 28.39 -0.24
CA LEU A 9 -16.82 27.42 -1.30
C LEU A 9 -16.92 25.98 -0.76
N VAL A 10 -16.06 25.62 0.20
CA VAL A 10 -16.12 24.29 0.86
C VAL A 10 -17.37 24.15 1.71
N ASP A 11 -17.78 25.21 2.41
CA ASP A 11 -19.03 25.24 3.18
C ASP A 11 -20.26 24.96 2.29
N SER A 12 -20.23 25.41 1.03
CA SER A 12 -21.32 25.15 0.07
C SER A 12 -21.40 23.69 -0.39
N VAL A 13 -20.35 22.89 -0.19
CA VAL A 13 -20.27 21.47 -0.59
C VAL A 13 -20.40 20.54 0.61
N LEU A 14 -19.74 20.87 1.73
CA LEU A 14 -19.64 19.99 2.91
C LEU A 14 -20.54 20.43 4.08
N GLY A 15 -21.25 21.55 3.95
CA GLY A 15 -21.93 22.20 5.07
C GLY A 15 -20.96 23.05 5.89
N GLN A 16 -21.49 23.79 6.86
CA GLN A 16 -20.74 24.79 7.62
C GLN A 16 -19.63 24.16 8.49
N GLY A 17 -18.38 24.56 8.26
CA GLY A 17 -17.22 24.13 9.03
C GLY A 17 -17.07 24.86 10.37
N LYS A 18 -16.44 24.20 11.35
CA LYS A 18 -16.10 24.80 12.66
C LYS A 18 -14.60 25.06 12.73
N LYS A 19 -14.22 26.28 13.07
CA LYS A 19 -12.81 26.64 13.26
C LYS A 19 -12.24 25.88 14.47
N THR A 20 -11.08 25.24 14.31
CA THR A 20 -10.35 24.53 15.35
C THR A 20 -9.36 25.45 16.09
N SER A 21 -8.89 25.05 17.25
CA SER A 21 -7.86 25.77 18.02
C SER A 21 -6.56 25.98 17.25
N ASN A 22 -6.24 25.08 16.31
CA ASN A 22 -5.04 25.13 15.48
C ASN A 22 -5.21 25.97 14.19
N GLY A 23 -6.35 26.68 14.03
CA GLY A 23 -6.61 27.53 12.88
C GLY A 23 -7.12 26.80 11.63
N ASN A 24 -7.27 25.47 11.67
CA ASN A 24 -7.94 24.69 10.63
C ASN A 24 -9.47 24.81 10.76
N TYR A 25 -10.20 24.25 9.77
CA TYR A 25 -11.65 24.10 9.83
C TYR A 25 -12.02 22.62 9.82
N ALA A 26 -12.90 22.22 10.73
CA ALA A 26 -13.39 20.85 10.85
C ALA A 26 -14.79 20.71 10.27
N TYR A 27 -14.98 19.69 9.43
CA TYR A 27 -16.22 19.35 8.72
C TYR A 27 -16.68 17.92 9.08
N HIS A 28 -17.95 17.61 8.86
CA HIS A 28 -18.41 16.23 8.82
C HIS A 28 -17.79 15.55 7.60
N CYS A 29 -17.22 14.37 7.82
CA CYS A 29 -16.52 13.65 6.75
C CYS A 29 -17.53 13.00 5.79
N PRO A 30 -17.53 13.32 4.49
CA PRO A 30 -18.46 12.75 3.51
C PRO A 30 -18.11 11.29 3.15
N PHE A 31 -16.95 10.79 3.58
CA PHE A 31 -16.50 9.44 3.26
C PHE A 31 -16.87 8.41 4.33
N CYS A 32 -16.85 8.78 5.61
CA CYS A 32 -17.17 7.87 6.71
C CYS A 32 -18.41 8.28 7.51
N HIS A 33 -19.02 9.40 7.20
CA HIS A 33 -20.26 9.93 7.82
C HIS A 33 -20.21 9.96 9.37
N HIS A 34 -19.01 10.13 9.95
CA HIS A 34 -18.87 10.18 11.40
C HIS A 34 -19.68 11.33 12.00
N HIS A 35 -20.38 11.05 13.10
CA HIS A 35 -21.31 11.98 13.78
C HIS A 35 -20.67 13.27 14.31
N LYS A 36 -19.34 13.33 14.48
CA LYS A 36 -18.60 14.56 14.83
C LYS A 36 -17.79 15.06 13.64
N PRO A 37 -17.58 16.40 13.51
CA PRO A 37 -16.73 16.94 12.46
C PRO A 37 -15.27 16.54 12.68
N LYS A 38 -14.77 15.63 11.85
CA LYS A 38 -13.43 15.03 11.96
C LYS A 38 -12.59 15.16 10.69
N LEU A 39 -13.14 15.75 9.63
CA LEU A 39 -12.40 16.14 8.44
C LEU A 39 -11.84 17.56 8.65
N GLU A 40 -10.56 17.67 8.91
CA GLU A 40 -9.89 18.96 9.06
C GLU A 40 -9.30 19.43 7.74
N ILE A 41 -9.48 20.71 7.42
CA ILE A 41 -8.97 21.37 6.23
C ILE A 41 -8.17 22.61 6.64
N ASN A 42 -6.98 22.75 6.08
CA ASN A 42 -6.15 23.93 6.26
C ASN A 42 -6.36 24.89 5.09
N PHE A 43 -6.94 26.06 5.36
CA PHE A 43 -7.15 27.12 4.38
C PHE A 43 -6.04 28.18 4.38
N THR A 44 -4.98 27.99 5.17
CA THR A 44 -3.84 28.89 5.13
C THR A 44 -3.01 28.60 3.90
N GLU A 45 -2.80 29.60 3.05
CA GLU A 45 -1.93 29.48 1.89
C GLU A 45 -0.50 29.18 2.33
N ASN A 46 0.09 28.13 1.83
CA ASN A 46 1.51 27.84 1.95
C ASN A 46 2.23 28.21 0.64
N LYS A 47 3.57 28.19 0.67
CA LYS A 47 4.40 28.53 -0.51
C LYS A 47 4.12 27.64 -1.73
N GLN A 48 3.44 26.52 -1.55
CA GLN A 48 3.12 25.52 -2.58
C GLN A 48 1.66 25.61 -3.05
N GLY A 49 0.86 26.54 -2.51
CA GLY A 49 -0.57 26.72 -2.87
C GLY A 49 -1.47 25.55 -2.49
N HIS A 50 -1.06 24.73 -1.52
CA HIS A 50 -1.81 23.56 -1.09
C HIS A 50 -2.72 23.88 0.09
N ASN A 51 -3.94 23.31 0.08
CA ASN A 51 -4.88 23.29 1.18
C ASN A 51 -5.06 21.84 1.67
N PRO A 52 -4.12 21.31 2.47
CA PRO A 52 -4.18 19.93 2.91
C PRO A 52 -5.39 19.68 3.80
N TRP A 53 -5.96 18.49 3.65
CA TRP A 53 -7.09 18.05 4.44
C TRP A 53 -6.93 16.58 4.85
N HIS A 54 -7.48 16.23 6.02
CA HIS A 54 -7.37 14.91 6.60
C HIS A 54 -8.58 14.60 7.49
N CYS A 55 -9.15 13.41 7.35
CA CYS A 55 -10.14 12.90 8.29
C CYS A 55 -9.46 12.02 9.36
N TRP A 56 -9.58 12.42 10.62
CA TRP A 56 -8.98 11.73 11.76
C TRP A 56 -9.65 10.40 12.13
N VAL A 57 -10.74 10.01 11.46
CA VAL A 57 -11.44 8.75 11.68
C VAL A 57 -11.13 7.73 10.59
N CYS A 58 -11.40 8.07 9.32
CA CYS A 58 -11.18 7.14 8.20
C CYS A 58 -9.84 7.32 7.50
N ASN A 59 -8.97 8.21 7.98
CA ASN A 59 -7.66 8.53 7.41
C ASN A 59 -7.66 9.01 5.94
N THR A 60 -8.85 9.25 5.34
CA THR A 60 -8.93 9.84 4.01
C THR A 60 -8.31 11.23 4.03
N ARG A 61 -7.43 11.50 3.08
CA ARG A 61 -6.64 12.74 3.06
C ARG A 61 -6.32 13.20 1.64
N GLY A 62 -5.95 14.46 1.50
CA GLY A 62 -5.49 15.03 0.24
C GLY A 62 -4.77 16.36 0.43
N LYS A 63 -4.23 16.89 -0.66
CA LYS A 63 -3.38 18.10 -0.65
C LYS A 63 -4.11 19.35 -1.12
N THR A 64 -5.23 19.23 -1.84
CA THR A 64 -5.91 20.36 -2.48
C THR A 64 -7.41 20.26 -2.35
N ILE A 65 -8.11 21.41 -2.35
CA ILE A 65 -9.58 21.49 -2.35
C ILE A 65 -10.16 20.89 -3.64
N VAL A 66 -9.50 21.11 -4.78
CA VAL A 66 -9.91 20.50 -6.05
C VAL A 66 -9.90 18.96 -5.95
N GLY A 67 -8.89 18.40 -5.30
CA GLY A 67 -8.81 16.95 -5.04
C GLY A 67 -9.90 16.46 -4.09
N LEU A 68 -10.27 17.26 -3.08
CA LEU A 68 -11.40 16.98 -2.19
C LEU A 68 -12.72 16.95 -2.98
N PHE A 69 -12.99 17.98 -3.77
CA PHE A 69 -14.22 18.11 -4.56
C PHE A 69 -14.38 16.99 -5.60
N LYS A 70 -13.29 16.59 -6.25
CA LYS A 70 -13.32 15.40 -7.13
C LYS A 70 -13.68 14.11 -6.37
N LYS A 71 -13.16 13.93 -5.16
CA LYS A 71 -13.44 12.74 -4.34
C LYS A 71 -14.85 12.74 -3.74
N THR A 72 -15.46 13.90 -3.53
CA THR A 72 -16.83 14.05 -3.02
C THR A 72 -17.87 14.15 -4.15
N GLU A 73 -17.44 13.97 -5.41
CA GLU A 73 -18.30 14.07 -6.59
C GLU A 73 -19.06 15.39 -6.66
N ALA A 74 -18.42 16.48 -6.20
CA ALA A 74 -18.99 17.82 -6.29
C ALA A 74 -19.25 18.20 -7.76
N SER A 75 -20.22 19.10 -7.99
CA SER A 75 -20.59 19.48 -9.36
C SER A 75 -19.40 20.04 -10.16
N PRO A 76 -19.39 19.88 -11.50
CA PRO A 76 -18.32 20.40 -12.35
C PRO A 76 -18.08 21.89 -12.17
N GLU A 77 -19.15 22.68 -11.91
CA GLU A 77 -19.08 24.13 -11.66
C GLU A 77 -18.29 24.41 -10.37
N LYS A 78 -18.56 23.67 -9.29
CA LYS A 78 -17.85 23.83 -8.01
C LYS A 78 -16.38 23.44 -8.12
N ILE A 79 -16.07 22.41 -8.91
CA ILE A 79 -14.69 22.02 -9.21
C ILE A 79 -13.98 23.11 -10.03
N ALA A 80 -14.65 23.70 -11.02
CA ALA A 80 -14.09 24.77 -11.82
C ALA A 80 -13.87 26.04 -10.98
N GLU A 81 -14.83 26.37 -10.12
CA GLU A 81 -14.75 27.50 -9.17
C GLU A 81 -13.56 27.30 -8.21
N ALA A 82 -13.38 26.10 -7.62
CA ALA A 82 -12.23 25.80 -6.77
C ALA A 82 -10.89 25.97 -7.50
N LYS A 83 -10.81 25.58 -8.77
CA LYS A 83 -9.61 25.77 -9.60
C LYS A 83 -9.26 27.23 -9.79
N SER A 84 -10.24 28.14 -9.92
CA SER A 84 -9.98 29.57 -10.13
C SER A 84 -9.40 30.27 -8.90
N TYR A 85 -9.67 29.74 -7.69
CA TYR A 85 -9.18 30.31 -6.43
C TYR A 85 -7.88 29.69 -5.90
N VAL A 86 -7.51 28.52 -6.39
CA VAL A 86 -6.19 27.97 -6.14
C VAL A 86 -5.25 28.71 -7.08
N LYS A 87 -4.44 29.67 -6.57
CA LYS A 87 -3.45 30.39 -7.38
C LYS A 87 -2.69 29.37 -8.21
N SER A 88 -2.74 29.56 -9.53
CA SER A 88 -2.12 28.73 -10.53
C SER A 88 -0.59 28.78 -10.42
N GLY A 89 -0.07 28.05 -9.44
CA GLY A 89 1.32 27.58 -9.48
C GLY A 89 1.44 26.24 -10.18
N TYR A 90 0.31 25.68 -10.59
CA TYR A 90 0.21 24.53 -11.47
C TYR A 90 -0.88 24.81 -12.50
N GLU A 91 -0.48 25.21 -13.69
CA GLU A 91 -1.21 24.78 -14.85
C GLU A 91 -1.38 23.28 -14.73
N VAL A 92 -2.64 22.85 -14.52
CA VAL A 92 -3.03 21.48 -14.82
C VAL A 92 -3.06 21.41 -16.35
N GLY A 93 -1.87 21.46 -16.95
CA GLY A 93 -1.65 20.73 -18.14
C GLY A 93 -1.95 19.28 -17.75
N GLU A 94 -2.81 18.62 -18.48
CA GLU A 94 -2.84 17.17 -18.60
C GLU A 94 -1.54 16.68 -19.26
N THR A 95 -0.42 17.08 -18.76
CA THR A 95 0.74 16.25 -18.68
C THR A 95 0.55 15.48 -17.40
N VAL A 96 -0.04 14.29 -17.51
CA VAL A 96 0.48 13.15 -16.78
C VAL A 96 1.98 13.18 -17.06
N ILE A 97 2.74 13.97 -16.29
CA ILE A 97 4.11 13.60 -16.00
C ILE A 97 3.89 12.31 -15.21
N LYS A 98 3.83 11.19 -15.92
CA LYS A 98 4.28 9.93 -15.39
C LYS A 98 5.71 10.26 -14.94
N ASN A 99 5.87 10.69 -13.69
CA ASN A 99 7.11 10.48 -12.99
C ASN A 99 7.22 8.95 -13.01
N THR A 100 7.80 8.45 -14.10
CA THR A 100 8.08 7.03 -14.23
C THR A 100 9.00 6.74 -13.08
N LEU A 101 8.45 6.03 -12.09
CA LEU A 101 9.25 5.58 -10.96
C LEU A 101 10.49 4.90 -11.55
N LYS A 102 11.65 5.27 -11.06
CA LYS A 102 12.92 4.65 -11.45
C LYS A 102 13.53 3.99 -10.24
N LEU A 103 14.28 2.93 -10.46
CA LEU A 103 15.13 2.37 -9.43
C LEU A 103 16.18 3.43 -9.03
N PRO A 104 16.74 3.35 -7.82
CA PRO A 104 17.84 4.20 -7.41
C PRO A 104 18.97 4.21 -8.47
N GLU A 105 19.63 5.35 -8.68
CA GLU A 105 20.72 5.43 -9.66
C GLU A 105 21.88 4.49 -9.32
N GLU A 106 22.09 4.27 -8.04
CA GLU A 106 23.09 3.36 -7.48
C GLU A 106 22.67 1.88 -7.46
N PHE A 107 21.50 1.55 -8.00
CA PHE A 107 21.00 0.17 -8.03
C PHE A 107 21.88 -0.74 -8.88
N THR A 108 22.38 -1.81 -8.26
CA THR A 108 23.16 -2.86 -8.93
C THR A 108 22.42 -4.20 -8.80
N PRO A 109 22.04 -4.85 -9.92
CA PRO A 109 21.47 -6.19 -9.87
C PRO A 109 22.38 -7.20 -9.17
N LEU A 110 21.80 -8.15 -8.43
CA LEU A 110 22.54 -9.25 -7.80
C LEU A 110 22.77 -10.45 -8.73
N TYR A 111 22.30 -10.38 -9.96
CA TYR A 111 22.59 -11.36 -11.00
C TYR A 111 22.95 -10.67 -12.32
N PRO A 112 24.07 -11.03 -13.02
CA PRO A 112 25.14 -11.93 -12.52
C PRO A 112 25.75 -11.43 -11.21
N ILE A 113 26.28 -12.33 -10.39
CA ILE A 113 26.77 -12.01 -9.04
C ILE A 113 27.91 -10.98 -9.13
N PRO A 114 27.71 -9.75 -8.56
CA PRO A 114 28.74 -8.74 -8.58
C PRO A 114 29.93 -9.10 -7.68
N SER A 115 31.12 -8.61 -8.04
CA SER A 115 32.27 -8.66 -7.14
C SER A 115 32.11 -7.58 -6.05
N GLY A 116 32.47 -7.90 -4.81
CA GLY A 116 32.46 -6.92 -3.71
C GLY A 116 31.94 -7.49 -2.39
N ILE A 117 32.28 -6.80 -1.32
CA ILE A 117 31.90 -7.21 0.04
C ILE A 117 30.41 -6.94 0.27
N SER A 118 29.89 -5.79 -0.13
CA SER A 118 28.49 -5.42 0.02
C SER A 118 27.56 -6.37 -0.72
N ALA A 119 27.90 -6.79 -1.94
CA ALA A 119 27.15 -7.81 -2.67
C ALA A 119 27.10 -9.14 -1.94
N LYS A 120 28.24 -9.59 -1.35
CA LYS A 120 28.29 -10.83 -0.55
C LYS A 120 27.42 -10.73 0.70
N HIS A 121 27.38 -9.59 1.38
CA HIS A 121 26.52 -9.36 2.53
C HIS A 121 25.04 -9.40 2.14
N ALA A 122 24.67 -8.73 1.05
CA ALA A 122 23.31 -8.75 0.52
C ALA A 122 22.87 -10.19 0.17
N LEU A 123 23.71 -10.96 -0.54
CA LEU A 123 23.43 -12.36 -0.88
C LEU A 123 23.31 -13.24 0.36
N PHE A 124 24.18 -13.04 1.36
CA PHE A 124 24.10 -13.77 2.62
C PHE A 124 22.80 -13.49 3.38
N TYR A 125 22.37 -12.22 3.40
CA TYR A 125 21.10 -11.83 3.98
C TYR A 125 19.91 -12.50 3.27
N LEU A 126 19.89 -12.49 1.92
CA LEU A 126 18.85 -13.13 1.12
C LEU A 126 18.80 -14.64 1.35
N LYS A 127 19.96 -15.29 1.41
CA LYS A 127 20.05 -16.73 1.69
C LYS A 127 19.47 -17.09 3.06
N LYS A 128 19.70 -16.27 4.10
CA LYS A 128 19.08 -16.46 5.42
C LYS A 128 17.57 -16.35 5.42
N ARG A 129 16.99 -15.66 4.43
CA ARG A 129 15.56 -15.49 4.20
C ARG A 129 14.98 -16.49 3.20
N ASN A 130 15.71 -17.60 2.94
CA ASN A 130 15.30 -18.63 1.98
C ASN A 130 15.08 -18.13 0.53
N ILE A 131 15.68 -16.97 0.17
CA ILE A 131 15.65 -16.44 -1.19
C ILE A 131 16.73 -17.09 -2.03
N THR A 132 16.35 -17.68 -3.14
CA THR A 132 17.23 -18.40 -4.05
C THR A 132 17.75 -17.51 -5.17
N THR A 133 18.74 -18.00 -5.93
CA THR A 133 19.21 -17.32 -7.14
C THR A 133 18.09 -17.15 -8.18
N GLU A 134 17.20 -18.11 -8.29
CA GLU A 134 16.03 -18.04 -9.17
C GLU A 134 15.09 -16.89 -8.77
N ASP A 135 14.87 -16.71 -7.46
CA ASP A 135 14.07 -15.59 -6.95
C ASP A 135 14.77 -14.25 -7.25
N ILE A 136 16.08 -14.16 -7.09
CA ILE A 136 16.87 -12.97 -7.42
C ILE A 136 16.68 -12.58 -8.88
N ILE A 137 16.77 -13.56 -9.78
CA ILE A 137 16.58 -13.34 -11.23
C ILE A 137 15.12 -12.95 -11.52
N LYS A 138 14.16 -13.74 -11.02
CA LYS A 138 12.73 -13.54 -11.27
C LYS A 138 12.26 -12.14 -10.88
N TYR A 139 12.65 -11.69 -9.70
CA TYR A 139 12.22 -10.38 -9.17
C TYR A 139 13.20 -9.24 -9.47
N ASN A 140 14.27 -9.50 -10.24
CA ASN A 140 15.32 -8.53 -10.53
C ASN A 140 15.87 -7.87 -9.26
N ILE A 141 16.16 -8.68 -8.23
CA ILE A 141 16.63 -8.17 -6.95
C ILE A 141 18.04 -7.61 -7.11
N GLY A 142 18.27 -6.43 -6.56
CA GLY A 142 19.57 -5.80 -6.52
C GLY A 142 19.89 -5.22 -5.14
N TYR A 143 20.96 -4.46 -5.09
CA TYR A 143 21.40 -3.74 -3.88
C TYR A 143 21.98 -2.40 -4.25
N CYS A 144 22.10 -1.53 -3.26
CA CYS A 144 22.81 -0.27 -3.37
C CYS A 144 23.94 -0.26 -2.35
N GLU A 145 25.18 0.02 -2.82
CA GLU A 145 26.34 0.09 -1.95
C GLU A 145 26.50 1.48 -1.32
N PHE A 146 26.06 2.52 -2.00
CA PHE A 146 26.17 3.92 -1.59
C PHE A 146 24.89 4.68 -1.91
N GLY A 147 24.86 5.99 -1.65
CA GLY A 147 23.74 6.86 -1.98
C GLY A 147 22.59 6.81 -0.97
N GLU A 148 21.43 7.19 -1.44
CA GLU A 148 20.22 7.29 -0.61
C GLU A 148 19.76 5.95 -0.06
N TYR A 149 20.01 4.86 -0.80
CA TYR A 149 19.66 3.48 -0.44
C TYR A 149 20.88 2.64 -0.04
N ALA A 150 21.95 3.30 0.44
CA ALA A 150 23.16 2.60 0.87
C ALA A 150 22.88 1.43 1.80
N ASN A 151 23.56 0.32 1.61
CA ASN A 151 23.42 -0.93 2.38
C ASN A 151 22.00 -1.52 2.40
N MET A 152 21.24 -1.29 1.30
CA MET A 152 19.92 -1.86 1.14
C MET A 152 19.84 -2.84 -0.02
N ILE A 153 19.13 -3.94 0.20
CA ILE A 153 18.56 -4.76 -0.85
C ILE A 153 17.37 -3.99 -1.43
N VAL A 154 17.30 -3.90 -2.74
CA VAL A 154 16.19 -3.29 -3.46
C VAL A 154 15.43 -4.38 -4.21
N ILE A 155 14.13 -4.48 -3.91
CA ILE A 155 13.22 -5.45 -4.50
C ILE A 155 12.22 -4.71 -5.37
N PRO A 156 12.37 -4.73 -6.71
CA PRO A 156 11.44 -4.10 -7.63
C PRO A 156 10.09 -4.82 -7.66
N SER A 157 9.05 -4.05 -7.93
CA SER A 157 7.70 -4.53 -8.23
C SER A 157 7.26 -3.97 -9.57
N TYR A 158 6.69 -4.81 -10.41
CA TYR A 158 6.24 -4.45 -11.74
C TYR A 158 4.74 -4.72 -11.88
N ASN A 159 4.05 -3.86 -12.65
CA ASN A 159 2.66 -4.06 -13.02
C ASN A 159 2.51 -5.14 -14.11
N ALA A 160 1.29 -5.45 -14.52
CA ALA A 160 1.00 -6.44 -15.56
C ALA A 160 1.68 -6.16 -16.90
N ASN A 161 2.04 -4.91 -17.20
CA ASN A 161 2.71 -4.50 -18.43
C ASN A 161 4.24 -4.55 -18.33
N GLY A 162 4.81 -4.97 -17.19
CA GLY A 162 6.24 -4.96 -16.95
C GLY A 162 6.83 -3.59 -16.61
N GLU A 163 5.99 -2.58 -16.31
CA GLU A 163 6.45 -1.26 -15.87
C GLU A 163 6.68 -1.26 -14.36
N LEU A 164 7.78 -0.63 -13.90
CA LEU A 164 8.09 -0.49 -12.48
C LEU A 164 6.99 0.34 -11.80
N ASN A 165 6.25 -0.28 -10.87
CA ASN A 165 5.18 0.37 -10.12
C ASN A 165 5.54 0.68 -8.66
N PHE A 166 6.52 -0.03 -8.10
CA PHE A 166 7.05 0.17 -6.74
C PHE A 166 8.43 -0.48 -6.60
N PHE A 167 9.10 -0.23 -5.49
CA PHE A 167 10.19 -1.05 -4.99
C PHE A 167 10.28 -0.97 -3.47
N VAL A 168 10.86 -1.97 -2.86
CA VAL A 168 11.12 -2.01 -1.42
C VAL A 168 12.61 -2.01 -1.18
N GLY A 169 13.11 -1.04 -0.41
CA GLY A 169 14.47 -1.05 0.12
C GLY A 169 14.49 -1.69 1.51
N ARG A 170 15.34 -2.72 1.70
CA ARG A 170 15.53 -3.41 2.97
C ARG A 170 17.01 -3.40 3.36
N SER A 171 17.34 -2.82 4.53
CA SER A 171 18.70 -2.89 5.03
C SER A 171 19.11 -4.32 5.34
N PHE A 172 20.31 -4.72 4.89
CA PHE A 172 20.94 -5.97 5.25
C PHE A 172 21.87 -5.86 6.47
N GLU A 173 21.99 -4.66 7.05
CA GLU A 173 22.69 -4.44 8.30
C GLU A 173 21.80 -4.78 9.50
N LYS A 174 22.39 -5.43 10.54
CA LYS A 174 21.65 -5.85 11.74
C LYS A 174 21.15 -4.67 12.56
N GLU A 175 21.95 -3.63 12.72
CA GLU A 175 21.71 -2.48 13.60
C GLU A 175 21.28 -1.23 12.82
N SER A 176 20.67 -1.39 11.67
CA SER A 176 20.19 -0.26 10.89
C SER A 176 19.05 0.46 11.62
N PHE A 177 19.20 1.75 11.82
CA PHE A 177 18.15 2.63 12.36
C PHE A 177 16.87 2.58 11.49
N ARG A 178 17.02 2.36 10.19
CA ARG A 178 15.90 2.25 9.24
C ARG A 178 15.94 0.90 8.54
N LYS A 179 15.14 -0.04 9.03
CA LYS A 179 15.03 -1.39 8.44
C LYS A 179 14.46 -1.37 7.02
N TYR A 180 13.50 -0.49 6.71
CA TYR A 180 12.85 -0.36 5.41
C TYR A 180 12.90 1.07 4.92
N LYS A 181 13.10 1.24 3.61
CA LYS A 181 13.00 2.51 2.90
C LYS A 181 12.31 2.28 1.56
N ASN A 182 11.18 2.92 1.38
CA ASN A 182 10.36 2.82 0.17
C ASN A 182 10.40 4.14 -0.59
N PRO A 183 10.12 4.14 -1.91
CA PRO A 183 10.00 5.38 -2.69
C PRO A 183 8.82 6.22 -2.20
N SER A 184 8.90 7.53 -2.38
CA SER A 184 7.85 8.48 -2.00
C SER A 184 6.72 8.54 -3.02
N VAL A 185 6.16 7.36 -3.38
CA VAL A 185 5.03 7.22 -4.30
C VAL A 185 3.85 6.54 -3.62
N SER A 186 2.68 6.56 -4.26
CA SER A 186 1.51 5.88 -3.73
C SER A 186 1.76 4.37 -3.60
N LYS A 187 1.29 3.78 -2.50
CA LYS A 187 1.23 2.32 -2.32
C LYS A 187 -0.05 1.70 -2.88
N ASP A 188 -0.97 2.50 -3.43
CA ASP A 188 -2.19 2.00 -4.07
C ASP A 188 -1.86 1.45 -5.47
N ILE A 189 -1.09 0.39 -5.45
CA ILE A 189 -0.63 -0.41 -6.60
C ILE A 189 -0.95 -1.88 -6.34
N ILE A 190 -0.76 -2.73 -7.33
CA ILE A 190 -0.77 -4.18 -7.15
C ILE A 190 0.69 -4.65 -7.14
N PRO A 191 1.22 -5.04 -5.95
CA PRO A 191 2.60 -5.48 -5.87
C PRO A 191 2.80 -6.81 -6.58
N PHE A 192 3.92 -6.94 -7.30
CA PHE A 192 4.32 -8.14 -8.05
C PHE A 192 3.32 -8.60 -9.11
N GLU A 193 2.44 -7.71 -9.59
CA GLU A 193 1.36 -8.06 -10.52
C GLU A 193 1.84 -8.82 -11.77
N LEU A 194 3.04 -8.49 -12.28
CA LEU A 194 3.65 -9.17 -13.41
C LEU A 194 3.71 -10.71 -13.24
N PHE A 195 3.77 -11.19 -12.00
CA PHE A 195 3.95 -12.60 -11.67
C PHE A 195 2.66 -13.27 -11.15
N ILE A 196 1.54 -12.55 -11.14
CA ILE A 196 0.28 -13.04 -10.58
C ILE A 196 -0.62 -13.62 -11.69
N ASN A 197 -1.05 -14.85 -11.45
CA ASN A 197 -2.08 -15.49 -12.26
C ASN A 197 -3.46 -15.27 -11.61
N TRP A 198 -4.27 -14.44 -12.23
CA TRP A 198 -5.60 -14.06 -11.75
C TRP A 198 -6.71 -15.10 -11.99
N GLU A 199 -6.35 -16.30 -12.46
CA GLU A 199 -7.24 -17.46 -12.67
C GLU A 199 -6.92 -18.63 -11.70
N SER A 200 -5.94 -18.44 -10.81
CA SER A 200 -5.48 -19.43 -9.84
C SER A 200 -5.63 -18.90 -8.42
N PRO A 201 -5.70 -19.77 -7.41
CA PRO A 201 -5.68 -19.35 -6.00
C PRO A 201 -4.54 -18.39 -5.69
N ILE A 202 -4.79 -17.37 -4.86
CA ILE A 202 -3.79 -16.40 -4.44
C ILE A 202 -3.51 -16.50 -2.95
N VAL A 203 -2.31 -16.09 -2.54
CA VAL A 203 -1.92 -15.95 -1.15
C VAL A 203 -1.62 -14.48 -0.87
N LEU A 204 -2.30 -13.88 0.10
CA LEU A 204 -2.02 -12.54 0.58
C LEU A 204 -1.09 -12.65 1.80
N CYS A 205 0.04 -11.95 1.78
CA CYS A 205 1.03 -11.93 2.86
C CYS A 205 1.52 -10.52 3.16
N GLU A 206 2.24 -10.31 4.25
CA GLU A 206 2.60 -8.97 4.68
C GLU A 206 3.70 -8.35 3.81
N GLY A 207 4.78 -9.07 3.58
CA GLY A 207 6.00 -8.54 3.01
C GLY A 207 6.48 -9.21 1.71
N PRO A 208 7.39 -8.55 0.98
CA PRO A 208 7.92 -9.10 -0.28
C PRO A 208 8.74 -10.38 -0.06
N PHE A 209 9.44 -10.52 1.07
CA PHE A 209 10.19 -11.73 1.38
C PHE A 209 9.27 -12.93 1.60
N ASP A 210 8.11 -12.70 2.21
CA ASP A 210 7.11 -13.74 2.43
C ASP A 210 6.53 -14.22 1.11
N ALA A 211 6.14 -13.28 0.24
CA ALA A 211 5.63 -13.60 -1.09
C ALA A 211 6.65 -14.43 -1.91
N MET A 212 7.93 -14.07 -1.85
CA MET A 212 8.99 -14.81 -2.53
C MET A 212 9.21 -16.20 -1.92
N ALA A 213 9.19 -16.32 -0.58
CA ALA A 213 9.39 -17.60 0.11
C ALA A 213 8.22 -18.57 -0.08
N ILE A 214 7.00 -18.05 -0.23
CA ILE A 214 5.79 -18.83 -0.52
C ILE A 214 5.88 -19.52 -1.89
N LYS A 215 6.62 -18.97 -2.85
CA LYS A 215 6.85 -19.56 -4.20
C LYS A 215 5.58 -19.99 -4.94
N ARG A 216 4.47 -19.39 -4.61
CA ARG A 216 3.15 -19.59 -5.22
C ARG A 216 2.66 -18.26 -5.76
N ASN A 217 1.41 -18.19 -6.09
CA ASN A 217 0.71 -16.99 -6.56
C ASN A 217 0.50 -16.02 -5.37
N ALA A 218 1.58 -15.41 -4.85
CA ALA A 218 1.58 -14.64 -3.61
C ALA A 218 1.72 -13.13 -3.87
N ILE A 219 0.90 -12.35 -3.18
CA ILE A 219 0.84 -10.89 -3.27
C ILE A 219 1.18 -10.28 -1.91
N PRO A 220 2.29 -9.53 -1.78
CA PRO A 220 2.59 -8.84 -0.54
C PRO A 220 1.77 -7.57 -0.39
N LEU A 221 1.19 -7.32 0.78
CA LEU A 221 0.40 -6.12 1.04
C LEU A 221 1.26 -4.86 1.23
N LEU A 222 2.57 -5.01 1.44
CA LEU A 222 3.51 -3.93 1.78
C LEU A 222 3.07 -3.12 3.02
N GLY A 223 2.41 -3.79 3.95
CA GLY A 223 1.80 -3.31 5.17
C GLY A 223 0.63 -4.19 5.59
N LYS A 224 -0.23 -3.71 6.49
CA LYS A 224 -1.33 -4.49 7.07
C LYS A 224 -2.65 -4.39 6.29
N HIS A 225 -2.78 -3.40 5.39
CA HIS A 225 -4.03 -3.09 4.71
C HIS A 225 -3.96 -3.40 3.22
N ILE A 226 -5.04 -3.97 2.69
CA ILE A 226 -5.22 -4.13 1.24
C ILE A 226 -5.58 -2.76 0.64
N GLN A 227 -4.82 -2.33 -0.36
CA GLN A 227 -5.06 -1.09 -1.06
C GLN A 227 -6.23 -1.24 -2.06
N ASN A 228 -6.87 -0.11 -2.43
CA ASN A 228 -8.10 -0.11 -3.23
C ASN A 228 -7.93 -0.80 -4.59
N ASN A 229 -6.82 -0.56 -5.29
CA ASN A 229 -6.57 -1.17 -6.59
C ASN A 229 -6.43 -2.68 -6.49
N LEU A 230 -5.73 -3.19 -5.47
CA LEU A 230 -5.60 -4.63 -5.23
C LEU A 230 -6.95 -5.23 -4.83
N MET A 231 -7.69 -4.61 -3.92
CA MET A 231 -9.03 -5.06 -3.51
C MET A 231 -9.96 -5.20 -4.71
N LYS A 232 -10.07 -4.15 -5.51
CA LYS A 232 -10.89 -4.14 -6.73
C LYS A 232 -10.47 -5.24 -7.71
N LYS A 233 -9.16 -5.41 -7.91
CA LYS A 233 -8.65 -6.44 -8.84
C LYS A 233 -9.00 -7.84 -8.36
N ILE A 234 -8.85 -8.16 -7.07
CA ILE A 234 -9.20 -9.46 -6.51
C ILE A 234 -10.69 -9.74 -6.71
N VAL A 235 -11.55 -8.79 -6.34
CA VAL A 235 -13.02 -8.94 -6.47
C VAL A 235 -13.44 -9.18 -7.92
N THR A 236 -12.86 -8.43 -8.87
CA THR A 236 -13.23 -8.54 -10.30
C THR A 236 -12.51 -9.64 -11.06
N SER A 237 -11.54 -10.32 -10.45
CA SER A 237 -10.77 -11.42 -11.08
C SER A 237 -11.51 -12.74 -11.02
N LYS A 238 -11.01 -13.74 -11.77
CA LYS A 238 -11.49 -15.13 -11.73
C LYS A 238 -10.93 -15.94 -10.55
N VAL A 239 -10.19 -15.31 -9.64
CA VAL A 239 -9.70 -15.95 -8.42
C VAL A 239 -10.89 -16.39 -7.58
N GLU A 240 -10.99 -17.68 -7.28
CA GLU A 240 -12.03 -18.23 -6.42
C GLU A 240 -11.57 -18.43 -4.98
N GLN A 241 -10.30 -18.84 -4.79
CA GLN A 241 -9.73 -19.15 -3.48
C GLN A 241 -8.66 -18.14 -3.08
N ILE A 242 -8.75 -17.64 -1.85
CA ILE A 242 -7.81 -16.67 -1.28
C ILE A 242 -7.29 -17.19 0.05
N TYR A 243 -5.98 -17.33 0.15
CA TYR A 243 -5.29 -17.66 1.39
C TYR A 243 -4.77 -16.37 2.02
N ILE A 244 -5.10 -16.12 3.28
CA ILE A 244 -4.65 -14.94 4.02
C ILE A 244 -3.64 -15.38 5.08
N ALA A 245 -2.37 -15.02 4.88
CA ALA A 245 -1.24 -15.33 5.74
C ALA A 245 -0.60 -14.04 6.25
N LEU A 246 -1.22 -13.43 7.25
CA LEU A 246 -0.75 -12.21 7.90
C LEU A 246 -0.30 -12.50 9.33
N ASP A 247 0.61 -11.67 9.83
CA ASP A 247 1.13 -11.79 11.19
C ASP A 247 0.04 -11.60 12.25
N LYS A 248 0.27 -12.13 13.46
CA LYS A 248 -0.71 -12.09 14.57
C LYS A 248 -1.21 -10.69 14.90
N ASP A 249 -0.37 -9.68 14.77
CA ASP A 249 -0.73 -8.29 15.06
C ASP A 249 -1.57 -7.62 13.94
N ALA A 250 -1.75 -8.29 12.80
CA ALA A 250 -2.65 -7.93 11.71
C ALA A 250 -3.95 -8.73 11.66
N GLN A 251 -4.25 -9.53 12.70
CA GLN A 251 -5.42 -10.41 12.71
C GLN A 251 -6.75 -9.68 12.51
N LYS A 252 -6.92 -8.51 13.13
CA LYS A 252 -8.15 -7.72 12.95
C LYS A 252 -8.34 -7.31 11.49
N ASP A 253 -7.29 -6.76 10.87
CA ASP A 253 -7.32 -6.39 9.46
C ASP A 253 -7.59 -7.62 8.57
N ALA A 254 -6.96 -8.77 8.90
CA ALA A 254 -7.19 -10.04 8.21
C ALA A 254 -8.65 -10.47 8.22
N LEU A 255 -9.35 -10.38 9.37
CA LEU A 255 -10.77 -10.74 9.47
C LEU A 255 -11.68 -9.79 8.71
N ASP A 256 -11.34 -8.50 8.63
CA ASP A 256 -12.10 -7.52 7.83
C ASP A 256 -11.97 -7.83 6.34
N PHE A 257 -10.78 -8.24 5.87
CA PHE A 257 -10.59 -8.69 4.48
C PHE A 257 -11.36 -9.98 4.18
N CYS A 258 -11.34 -10.95 5.12
CA CYS A 258 -12.13 -12.17 5.00
C CYS A 258 -13.61 -11.86 4.74
N GLU A 259 -14.20 -10.97 5.56
CA GLU A 259 -15.61 -10.61 5.44
C GLU A 259 -15.93 -10.01 4.06
N VAL A 260 -15.11 -9.07 3.58
CA VAL A 260 -15.30 -8.45 2.27
C VAL A 260 -15.27 -9.50 1.16
N PHE A 261 -14.24 -10.37 1.14
CA PHE A 261 -14.11 -11.36 0.07
C PHE A 261 -15.17 -12.46 0.14
N MET A 262 -15.57 -12.88 1.33
CA MET A 262 -16.68 -13.85 1.49
C MET A 262 -18.01 -13.28 0.96
N ASN A 263 -18.27 -11.99 1.18
CA ASN A 263 -19.47 -11.31 0.66
C ASN A 263 -19.46 -11.23 -0.88
N GLU A 264 -18.25 -11.20 -1.49
CA GLU A 264 -18.07 -11.26 -2.93
C GLU A 264 -17.99 -12.70 -3.47
N GLY A 265 -18.35 -13.70 -2.67
CA GLY A 265 -18.44 -15.10 -3.08
C GLY A 265 -17.09 -15.82 -3.21
N LYS A 266 -16.02 -15.28 -2.65
CA LYS A 266 -14.70 -15.93 -2.66
C LYS A 266 -14.57 -16.93 -1.50
N GLU A 267 -13.91 -18.05 -1.75
CA GLU A 267 -13.54 -19.00 -0.71
C GLU A 267 -12.27 -18.54 0.00
N ILE A 268 -12.35 -18.40 1.32
CA ILE A 268 -11.25 -17.82 2.11
C ILE A 268 -10.65 -18.89 3.02
N HIS A 269 -9.33 -18.94 3.05
CA HIS A 269 -8.55 -19.73 3.99
C HIS A 269 -7.69 -18.78 4.82
N LEU A 270 -7.95 -18.73 6.11
CA LEU A 270 -7.11 -17.97 7.04
C LEU A 270 -6.00 -18.90 7.56
N ILE A 271 -4.75 -18.53 7.26
CA ILE A 271 -3.58 -19.31 7.70
C ILE A 271 -3.15 -18.78 9.06
N ASP A 272 -3.29 -19.62 10.06
CA ASP A 272 -2.84 -19.31 11.42
C ASP A 272 -1.30 -19.43 11.47
N MET A 273 -0.64 -18.29 11.43
CA MET A 273 0.81 -18.18 11.58
C MET A 273 1.15 -18.29 13.07
N GLU A 274 2.03 -19.23 13.44
CA GLU A 274 2.49 -19.37 14.84
C GLU A 274 3.44 -18.23 15.21
N ASP A 275 4.76 -18.49 15.22
CA ASP A 275 5.77 -17.52 15.64
C ASP A 275 6.75 -17.14 14.50
N LYS A 276 6.58 -17.73 13.32
CA LYS A 276 7.47 -17.51 12.18
C LYS A 276 6.71 -17.06 10.96
N ASP A 277 7.22 -16.01 10.33
CA ASP A 277 6.71 -15.58 9.02
C ASP A 277 7.06 -16.59 7.90
N PRO A 278 6.41 -16.54 6.72
CA PRO A 278 6.69 -17.44 5.61
C PRO A 278 8.15 -17.43 5.18
N SER A 279 8.83 -16.29 5.25
CA SER A 279 10.24 -16.17 4.87
C SER A 279 11.18 -16.87 5.85
N GLU A 280 10.78 -17.02 7.11
CA GLU A 280 11.54 -17.71 8.15
C GLU A 280 11.28 -19.23 8.15
N MET A 281 10.01 -19.64 7.95
CA MET A 281 9.67 -21.06 7.94
C MET A 281 10.04 -21.78 6.64
N GLY A 282 10.10 -21.04 5.54
CA GLY A 282 10.43 -21.55 4.21
C GLY A 282 9.28 -22.30 3.51
N PHE A 283 9.47 -22.53 2.20
CA PHE A 283 8.43 -23.03 1.29
C PHE A 283 7.74 -24.32 1.74
N LYS A 284 8.52 -25.36 2.11
CA LYS A 284 7.94 -26.68 2.45
C LYS A 284 7.02 -26.62 3.67
N SER A 285 7.45 -25.91 4.71
CA SER A 285 6.64 -25.75 5.94
C SER A 285 5.38 -24.95 5.66
N PHE A 286 5.49 -23.86 4.91
CA PHE A 286 4.33 -23.04 4.53
C PHE A 286 3.34 -23.82 3.65
N LEU A 287 3.83 -24.62 2.69
CA LEU A 287 2.98 -25.46 1.84
C LEU A 287 2.16 -26.47 2.68
N ASN A 288 2.74 -27.04 3.73
CA ASN A 288 2.04 -27.93 4.64
C ASN A 288 0.90 -27.19 5.38
N LEU A 289 1.09 -25.92 5.75
CA LEU A 289 0.02 -25.11 6.36
C LEU A 289 -1.11 -24.83 5.36
N LEU A 290 -0.78 -24.50 4.11
CA LEU A 290 -1.77 -24.33 3.06
C LEU A 290 -2.63 -25.60 2.88
N HIS A 291 -2.00 -26.77 2.79
CA HIS A 291 -2.71 -28.04 2.59
C HIS A 291 -3.59 -28.45 3.79
N LYS A 292 -3.26 -28.01 5.00
CA LYS A 292 -4.04 -28.29 6.20
C LYS A 292 -5.15 -27.26 6.45
N SER A 293 -5.11 -26.12 5.77
CA SER A 293 -6.10 -25.08 5.96
C SER A 293 -7.47 -25.51 5.46
N THR A 294 -8.51 -25.06 6.12
CA THR A 294 -9.90 -25.32 5.73
C THR A 294 -10.60 -24.00 5.40
N PRO A 295 -11.61 -24.03 4.52
CA PRO A 295 -12.40 -22.85 4.21
C PRO A 295 -12.99 -22.21 5.48
N LEU A 296 -12.83 -20.89 5.59
CA LEU A 296 -13.40 -20.11 6.68
C LEU A 296 -14.92 -20.00 6.50
N THR A 297 -15.67 -20.50 7.45
CA THR A 297 -17.13 -20.34 7.47
C THR A 297 -17.54 -19.00 8.09
N LEU A 298 -18.76 -18.52 7.82
CA LEU A 298 -19.30 -17.31 8.45
C LEU A 298 -19.31 -17.44 9.99
N SER A 299 -19.70 -18.60 10.52
CA SER A 299 -19.64 -18.88 11.96
C SER A 299 -18.21 -18.78 12.50
N GLY A 300 -17.23 -19.34 11.79
CA GLY A 300 -15.81 -19.26 12.15
C GLY A 300 -15.30 -17.83 12.14
N LEU A 301 -15.69 -17.02 11.15
CA LEU A 301 -15.34 -15.60 11.07
C LEU A 301 -15.91 -14.82 12.27
N LEU A 302 -17.19 -14.99 12.58
CA LEU A 302 -17.86 -14.33 13.72
C LEU A 302 -17.23 -14.73 15.05
N SER A 303 -16.96 -16.02 15.26
CA SER A 303 -16.28 -16.50 16.46
C SER A 303 -14.92 -15.85 16.66
N ARG A 304 -14.10 -15.74 15.60
CA ARG A 304 -12.78 -15.09 15.66
C ARG A 304 -12.90 -13.58 15.93
N LYS A 305 -13.88 -12.88 15.32
CA LYS A 305 -14.12 -11.45 15.59
C LYS A 305 -14.53 -11.16 17.03
N LEU A 306 -15.19 -12.10 17.70
CA LEU A 306 -15.57 -11.96 19.12
C LEU A 306 -14.41 -12.21 20.09
N MET A 307 -13.31 -12.82 19.64
CA MET A 307 -12.13 -13.12 20.46
C MET A 307 -11.07 -12.02 20.43
N ILE A 308 -11.21 -11.03 19.54
CA ILE A 308 -10.31 -9.88 19.38
C ILE A 308 -10.96 -8.62 19.97
#